data_8fafaae4c36d064fab7d1da25bab3879
#
_entry.id   8fafaae4c36d064fab7d1da25bab3879
#
_cell.length_a   1.000
_cell.length_b   1.000
_cell.length_c   1.000
_cell.angle_alpha   90.00
_cell.angle_beta   90.00
_cell.angle_gamma   90.00
#
_symmetry.space_group_name_H-M   'P 1'
#
loop_
_entity.id
_entity.type
_entity.pdbx_description
1 polymer ?
#
loop_
_entity_poly.entity_id
_entity_poly.type
_entity_poly.pdbx_seq_one_letter_code
_entity_poly.pdbx_strand_id
1 'polypeptide(L)'
;MVIWVKEFSDFRIESLSAWLKKSVKLKKFSGFEYIDETDFIVISNKDTKVDKDIHNDYNIVVFEEIVDEVSIQIMNYVNYNFDYYYIRKSFKLAETSNIENIITGSSYGRLDVNEKDIPNAINLSLESQDMYYSLQGIKKVCDKSNKIRNIIICCGYYYFFSDMSKGKNFNNIKNISNVYMTLFGNEAYHNCLTVIEQNNILDNPIFDVNKIVDTYSDYEYDRGYYNKDDRLRIKKAVYGVNWLKTSDSDRDNWGRKRAELHNKNINRRKTYKENLNYFKELAALCKSNNINLMFVVTPATESYRKYLEPEFKKVFYDTLNIINSEIHLLDLFDN
;
A
#
# COMPACT_ATOMS: atom_id res chain seq x y z
N MET A 1 -25.99 -7.94 -23.50
CA MET A 1 -25.91 -9.17 -22.68
C MET A 1 -26.95 -9.06 -21.57
N VAL A 2 -27.78 -10.05 -21.37
CA VAL A 2 -28.72 -10.16 -20.26
C VAL A 2 -28.30 -11.36 -19.38
N ILE A 3 -28.40 -11.18 -18.07
CA ILE A 3 -28.23 -12.24 -17.13
C ILE A 3 -29.60 -12.57 -16.58
N TRP A 4 -30.03 -13.80 -16.79
CA TRP A 4 -31.28 -14.34 -16.30
C TRP A 4 -31.04 -15.09 -15.02
N VAL A 5 -31.63 -14.65 -13.91
CA VAL A 5 -31.45 -15.29 -12.59
C VAL A 5 -32.63 -16.19 -12.23
N LYS A 6 -32.33 -17.42 -11.87
CA LYS A 6 -33.31 -18.41 -11.43
C LYS A 6 -33.12 -18.69 -9.93
N GLU A 7 -34.21 -18.63 -9.17
CA GLU A 7 -34.23 -18.91 -7.72
C GLU A 7 -33.35 -18.00 -6.87
N PHE A 8 -33.33 -16.71 -7.20
CA PHE A 8 -32.63 -15.67 -6.42
C PHE A 8 -33.63 -14.89 -5.55
N SER A 9 -33.26 -14.61 -4.29
CA SER A 9 -33.96 -13.64 -3.47
C SER A 9 -33.75 -12.23 -3.98
N ASP A 10 -34.66 -11.30 -3.71
CA ASP A 10 -34.53 -9.91 -4.12
C ASP A 10 -33.25 -9.26 -3.58
N PHE A 11 -32.85 -9.56 -2.35
CA PHE A 11 -31.58 -9.12 -1.76
C PHE A 11 -30.36 -9.58 -2.55
N ARG A 12 -30.31 -10.83 -3.01
CA ARG A 12 -29.21 -11.33 -3.85
C ARG A 12 -29.21 -10.67 -5.24
N ILE A 13 -30.37 -10.38 -5.80
CA ILE A 13 -30.50 -9.68 -7.08
C ILE A 13 -29.94 -8.23 -6.96
N GLU A 14 -30.26 -7.53 -5.89
CA GLU A 14 -29.74 -6.18 -5.63
C GLU A 14 -28.24 -6.19 -5.45
N SER A 15 -27.70 -7.11 -4.66
CA SER A 15 -26.27 -7.27 -4.44
C SER A 15 -25.52 -7.60 -5.74
N LEU A 16 -26.05 -8.52 -6.53
CA LEU A 16 -25.46 -8.87 -7.83
C LEU A 16 -25.50 -7.67 -8.79
N SER A 17 -26.62 -6.93 -8.84
CA SER A 17 -26.78 -5.74 -9.69
C SER A 17 -25.74 -4.67 -9.41
N ALA A 18 -25.33 -4.51 -8.14
CA ALA A 18 -24.33 -3.54 -7.74
C ALA A 18 -22.94 -3.85 -8.31
N TRP A 19 -22.66 -5.11 -8.64
CA TRP A 19 -21.36 -5.58 -9.12
C TRP A 19 -21.29 -5.73 -10.65
N LEU A 20 -22.41 -5.64 -11.35
CA LEU A 20 -22.46 -5.79 -12.79
C LEU A 20 -21.97 -4.54 -13.54
N LYS A 21 -21.37 -4.76 -14.71
CA LYS A 21 -21.11 -3.68 -15.66
C LYS A 21 -22.44 -3.03 -16.10
N LYS A 22 -22.42 -1.73 -16.35
CA LYS A 22 -23.60 -0.98 -16.81
C LYS A 22 -24.23 -1.51 -18.09
N SER A 23 -23.45 -2.21 -18.92
CA SER A 23 -23.90 -2.84 -20.17
C SER A 23 -24.65 -4.16 -19.94
N VAL A 24 -24.61 -4.71 -18.74
CA VAL A 24 -25.25 -5.98 -18.38
C VAL A 24 -26.59 -5.72 -17.72
N LYS A 25 -27.64 -6.33 -18.24
CA LYS A 25 -29.01 -6.24 -17.67
C LYS A 25 -29.32 -7.50 -16.90
N LEU A 26 -29.85 -7.33 -15.71
CA LEU A 26 -30.32 -8.45 -14.87
C LEU A 26 -31.82 -8.61 -15.02
N LYS A 27 -32.28 -9.84 -15.24
CA LYS A 27 -33.72 -10.16 -15.32
C LYS A 27 -34.01 -11.46 -14.57
N LYS A 28 -35.22 -11.55 -14.01
CA LYS A 28 -35.71 -12.82 -13.45
C LYS A 28 -36.02 -13.79 -14.59
N PHE A 29 -35.60 -15.02 -14.44
CA PHE A 29 -35.87 -16.07 -15.41
C PHE A 29 -37.39 -16.40 -15.44
N SER A 30 -37.99 -16.31 -16.60
CA SER A 30 -39.41 -16.56 -16.83
C SER A 30 -39.69 -17.68 -17.86
N GLY A 31 -38.66 -18.03 -18.64
CA GLY A 31 -38.75 -19.05 -19.67
C GLY A 31 -37.62 -18.93 -20.69
N PHE A 32 -37.38 -20.01 -21.45
CA PHE A 32 -36.27 -20.06 -22.42
C PHE A 32 -36.54 -19.29 -23.73
N GLU A 33 -37.79 -19.03 -24.07
CA GLU A 33 -38.23 -18.37 -25.27
C GLU A 33 -37.72 -16.90 -25.42
N TYR A 34 -37.16 -16.33 -24.35
CA TYR A 34 -36.67 -14.96 -24.30
C TYR A 34 -35.17 -14.83 -24.21
N ILE A 35 -34.43 -15.96 -24.28
CA ILE A 35 -32.99 -16.02 -24.06
C ILE A 35 -32.26 -16.00 -25.39
N ASP A 36 -31.31 -15.06 -25.51
CA ASP A 36 -30.44 -14.94 -26.67
C ASP A 36 -29.18 -15.80 -26.50
N GLU A 37 -28.55 -16.24 -27.59
CA GLU A 37 -27.30 -17.06 -27.53
C GLU A 37 -26.14 -16.35 -26.79
N THR A 38 -26.19 -15.03 -26.69
CA THR A 38 -25.20 -14.23 -25.96
C THR A 38 -25.54 -14.04 -24.47
N ASP A 39 -26.68 -14.52 -24.03
CA ASP A 39 -27.16 -14.35 -22.66
C ASP A 39 -26.68 -15.49 -21.76
N PHE A 40 -26.67 -15.22 -20.46
CA PHE A 40 -26.31 -16.19 -19.44
C PHE A 40 -27.50 -16.48 -18.53
N ILE A 41 -27.67 -17.75 -18.18
CA ILE A 41 -28.59 -18.17 -17.12
C ILE A 41 -27.74 -18.44 -15.88
N VAL A 42 -28.00 -17.69 -14.82
CA VAL A 42 -27.31 -17.89 -13.54
C VAL A 42 -28.27 -18.57 -12.57
N ILE A 43 -27.90 -19.77 -12.14
CA ILE A 43 -28.62 -20.52 -11.11
C ILE A 43 -27.98 -20.32 -9.73
N SER A 44 -28.75 -20.35 -8.66
CA SER A 44 -28.26 -20.01 -7.32
C SER A 44 -27.23 -21.00 -6.78
N ASN A 45 -27.45 -22.30 -7.00
CA ASN A 45 -26.56 -23.37 -6.56
C ASN A 45 -26.70 -24.61 -7.46
N LYS A 46 -25.85 -25.61 -7.23
CA LYS A 46 -25.85 -26.90 -8.00
C LYS A 46 -27.12 -27.72 -7.88
N ASP A 47 -27.89 -27.51 -6.82
CA ASP A 47 -29.12 -28.26 -6.55
C ASP A 47 -30.31 -27.66 -7.29
N THR A 48 -30.16 -26.46 -7.88
CA THR A 48 -31.19 -25.85 -8.71
C THR A 48 -31.39 -26.70 -9.97
N LYS A 49 -32.55 -27.35 -10.05
CA LYS A 49 -32.91 -28.24 -11.20
C LYS A 49 -33.01 -27.39 -12.49
N VAL A 50 -32.11 -27.63 -13.39
CA VAL A 50 -32.22 -27.23 -14.80
C VAL A 50 -32.39 -28.51 -15.61
N ASP A 51 -33.34 -28.53 -16.52
CA ASP A 51 -33.59 -29.69 -17.35
C ASP A 51 -32.32 -30.07 -18.12
N LYS A 52 -31.87 -31.33 -18.01
CA LYS A 52 -30.58 -31.78 -18.56
C LYS A 52 -30.49 -31.63 -20.08
N ASP A 53 -31.62 -31.65 -20.75
CA ASP A 53 -31.68 -31.50 -22.22
C ASP A 53 -31.39 -30.07 -22.69
N ILE A 54 -31.39 -29.08 -21.78
CA ILE A 54 -31.21 -27.66 -22.04
C ILE A 54 -29.76 -27.19 -21.78
N HIS A 55 -28.99 -27.98 -21.05
CA HIS A 55 -27.60 -27.63 -20.70
C HIS A 55 -26.66 -27.43 -21.93
N ASN A 56 -26.98 -27.99 -23.06
CA ASN A 56 -26.16 -27.94 -24.26
C ASN A 56 -26.41 -26.69 -25.15
N ASP A 57 -27.57 -26.05 -24.99
CA ASP A 57 -28.02 -24.98 -25.88
C ASP A 57 -27.90 -23.59 -25.23
N TYR A 58 -27.61 -23.49 -23.94
CA TYR A 58 -27.56 -22.20 -23.22
C TYR A 58 -26.34 -22.10 -22.31
N ASN A 59 -25.84 -20.89 -22.14
CA ASN A 59 -24.73 -20.59 -21.18
C ASN A 59 -25.25 -20.59 -19.75
N ILE A 60 -25.26 -21.75 -19.11
CA ILE A 60 -25.71 -21.91 -17.71
C ILE A 60 -24.50 -21.87 -16.78
N VAL A 61 -24.59 -21.06 -15.76
CA VAL A 61 -23.50 -20.83 -14.80
C VAL A 61 -24.03 -20.91 -13.37
N VAL A 62 -23.30 -21.61 -12.52
CA VAL A 62 -23.61 -21.70 -11.09
C VAL A 62 -23.03 -20.48 -10.38
N PHE A 63 -23.87 -19.70 -9.70
CA PHE A 63 -23.47 -18.48 -9.03
C PHE A 63 -22.38 -18.69 -7.98
N GLU A 64 -22.51 -19.74 -7.17
CA GLU A 64 -21.52 -20.06 -6.13
C GLU A 64 -20.13 -20.32 -6.72
N GLU A 65 -20.03 -21.01 -7.86
CA GLU A 65 -18.74 -21.27 -8.52
C GLU A 65 -18.11 -19.99 -9.06
N ILE A 66 -18.91 -19.10 -9.67
CA ILE A 66 -18.41 -17.81 -10.17
C ILE A 66 -17.93 -16.94 -9.01
N VAL A 67 -18.71 -16.88 -7.94
CA VAL A 67 -18.37 -16.05 -6.78
C VAL A 67 -17.06 -16.51 -6.16
N ASP A 68 -16.85 -17.81 -6.00
CA ASP A 68 -15.61 -18.35 -5.45
C ASP A 68 -14.41 -18.05 -6.34
N GLU A 69 -14.51 -18.28 -7.64
CA GLU A 69 -13.42 -18.03 -8.58
C GLU A 69 -13.09 -16.54 -8.67
N VAL A 70 -14.09 -15.68 -8.83
CA VAL A 70 -13.91 -14.22 -8.90
C VAL A 70 -13.37 -13.70 -7.57
N SER A 71 -13.83 -14.20 -6.44
CA SER A 71 -13.34 -13.82 -5.11
C SER A 71 -11.87 -14.15 -4.93
N ILE A 72 -11.42 -15.32 -5.34
CA ILE A 72 -10.00 -15.71 -5.29
C ILE A 72 -9.15 -14.80 -6.17
N GLN A 73 -9.59 -14.51 -7.39
CA GLN A 73 -8.87 -13.63 -8.30
C GLN A 73 -8.76 -12.21 -7.75
N ILE A 74 -9.85 -11.66 -7.22
CA ILE A 74 -9.88 -10.31 -6.62
C ILE A 74 -8.98 -10.26 -5.39
N MET A 75 -9.06 -11.25 -4.52
CA MET A 75 -8.22 -11.32 -3.31
C MET A 75 -6.72 -11.35 -3.68
N ASN A 76 -6.34 -12.16 -4.67
CA ASN A 76 -4.96 -12.22 -5.15
C ASN A 76 -4.51 -10.87 -5.74
N TYR A 77 -5.37 -10.22 -6.53
CA TYR A 77 -5.09 -8.92 -7.11
C TYR A 77 -4.94 -7.83 -6.04
N VAL A 78 -5.85 -7.76 -5.07
CA VAL A 78 -5.77 -6.77 -3.98
C VAL A 78 -4.55 -7.02 -3.11
N ASN A 79 -4.22 -8.26 -2.78
CA ASN A 79 -3.01 -8.59 -2.03
C ASN A 79 -1.74 -8.20 -2.78
N TYR A 80 -1.70 -8.39 -4.11
CA TYR A 80 -0.57 -7.98 -4.93
C TYR A 80 -0.40 -6.47 -4.98
N ASN A 81 -1.51 -5.72 -5.02
CA ASN A 81 -1.53 -4.26 -5.11
C ASN A 81 -1.83 -3.57 -3.76
N PHE A 82 -1.67 -4.28 -2.65
CA PHE A 82 -2.05 -3.79 -1.33
C PHE A 82 -1.48 -2.40 -1.00
N ASP A 83 -0.20 -2.18 -1.28
CA ASP A 83 0.48 -0.90 -1.01
C ASP A 83 -0.16 0.27 -1.78
N TYR A 84 -0.60 0.03 -3.01
CA TYR A 84 -1.33 1.02 -3.79
C TYR A 84 -2.68 1.39 -3.14
N TYR A 85 -3.48 0.40 -2.78
CA TYR A 85 -4.78 0.65 -2.16
C TYR A 85 -4.65 1.30 -0.79
N TYR A 86 -3.65 0.90 -0.02
CA TYR A 86 -3.35 1.49 1.28
C TYR A 86 -3.03 2.99 1.16
N ILE A 87 -2.12 3.38 0.29
CA ILE A 87 -1.76 4.79 0.07
C ILE A 87 -2.93 5.58 -0.54
N ARG A 88 -3.63 5.01 -1.52
CA ARG A 88 -4.82 5.61 -2.11
C ARG A 88 -5.91 5.91 -1.07
N LYS A 89 -6.15 4.97 -0.16
CA LYS A 89 -7.11 5.15 0.94
C LYS A 89 -6.66 6.26 1.89
N SER A 90 -5.38 6.33 2.22
CA SER A 90 -4.83 7.40 3.06
C SER A 90 -5.03 8.78 2.41
N PHE A 91 -4.84 8.91 1.10
CA PHE A 91 -5.15 10.16 0.39
C PHE A 91 -6.64 10.49 0.42
N LYS A 92 -7.52 9.51 0.20
CA LYS A 92 -8.98 9.71 0.28
C LYS A 92 -9.40 10.19 1.68
N LEU A 93 -8.84 9.61 2.72
CA LEU A 93 -9.08 10.05 4.11
C LEU A 93 -8.60 11.50 4.34
N ALA A 94 -7.45 11.87 3.80
CA ALA A 94 -6.94 13.25 3.89
C ALA A 94 -7.89 14.28 3.24
N GLU A 95 -8.58 13.90 2.16
CA GLU A 95 -9.57 14.74 1.46
C GLU A 95 -10.92 14.81 2.20
N THR A 96 -11.36 13.71 2.79
CA THR A 96 -12.75 13.56 3.30
C THR A 96 -12.90 13.66 4.82
N SER A 97 -11.79 13.53 5.56
CA SER A 97 -11.77 13.46 7.03
C SER A 97 -10.97 14.62 7.63
N ASN A 98 -11.02 14.74 8.95
CA ASN A 98 -10.25 15.75 9.66
C ASN A 98 -8.84 15.25 9.98
N ILE A 99 -8.01 15.06 8.95
CA ILE A 99 -6.62 14.62 9.13
C ILE A 99 -5.74 15.81 9.47
N GLU A 100 -4.97 15.69 10.54
CA GLU A 100 -4.05 16.69 11.05
C GLU A 100 -2.59 16.19 11.08
N ASN A 101 -2.39 14.87 11.08
CA ASN A 101 -1.10 14.24 11.25
C ASN A 101 -0.76 13.34 10.06
N ILE A 102 0.39 13.58 9.43
CA ILE A 102 0.96 12.72 8.39
C ILE A 102 2.13 11.97 8.98
N ILE A 103 2.08 10.64 8.95
CA ILE A 103 3.21 9.76 9.21
C ILE A 103 3.76 9.33 7.86
N THR A 104 5.08 9.43 7.68
CA THR A 104 5.76 8.99 6.45
C THR A 104 7.17 8.52 6.77
N GLY A 105 7.89 8.06 5.75
CA GLY A 105 9.25 7.56 5.88
C GLY A 105 9.36 6.14 5.33
N SER A 106 10.34 5.39 5.83
CA SER A 106 10.62 4.04 5.34
C SER A 106 9.76 2.98 6.04
N SER A 107 10.19 1.70 5.92
CA SER A 107 9.58 0.57 6.64
C SER A 107 9.41 0.80 8.15
N TYR A 108 10.18 1.66 8.75
CA TYR A 108 10.04 2.04 10.16
C TYR A 108 8.70 2.71 10.45
N GLY A 109 8.30 3.69 9.63
CA GLY A 109 6.96 4.29 9.76
C GLY A 109 5.84 3.30 9.45
N ARG A 110 6.09 2.39 8.52
CA ARG A 110 5.13 1.37 8.12
C ARG A 110 4.87 0.30 9.19
N LEU A 111 5.92 -0.19 9.84
CA LEU A 111 5.87 -1.37 10.71
C LEU A 111 5.87 -1.04 12.19
N ASP A 112 6.50 0.07 12.58
CA ASP A 112 6.72 0.42 13.98
C ASP A 112 5.68 1.43 14.50
N VAL A 113 4.98 2.15 13.58
CA VAL A 113 3.97 3.14 13.96
C VAL A 113 2.60 2.72 13.47
N ASN A 114 1.64 2.70 14.40
CA ASN A 114 0.24 2.47 14.08
C ASN A 114 -0.48 3.82 14.05
N GLU A 115 -0.94 4.24 12.88
CA GLU A 115 -1.66 5.50 12.71
C GLU A 115 -2.94 5.59 13.54
N LYS A 116 -3.53 4.45 13.91
CA LYS A 116 -4.74 4.41 14.75
C LYS A 116 -4.48 4.82 16.21
N ASP A 117 -3.21 4.76 16.64
CA ASP A 117 -2.82 5.20 17.99
C ASP A 117 -2.55 6.71 18.05
N ILE A 118 -2.56 7.39 16.88
CA ILE A 118 -2.36 8.83 16.76
C ILE A 118 -3.66 9.47 16.24
N PRO A 119 -4.30 10.36 16.99
CA PRO A 119 -5.56 10.99 16.56
C PRO A 119 -5.41 11.69 15.21
N ASN A 120 -6.41 11.57 14.35
CA ASN A 120 -6.47 12.25 13.07
C ASN A 120 -5.23 12.04 12.18
N ALA A 121 -4.67 10.82 12.17
CA ALA A 121 -3.46 10.50 11.43
C ALA A 121 -3.72 9.62 10.21
N ILE A 122 -2.88 9.80 9.20
CA ILE A 122 -2.68 8.87 8.07
C ILE A 122 -1.22 8.46 8.01
N ASN A 123 -0.96 7.26 7.52
CA ASN A 123 0.38 6.76 7.33
C ASN A 123 0.66 6.55 5.83
N LEU A 124 1.65 7.27 5.31
CA LEU A 124 2.10 7.20 3.92
C LEU A 124 3.42 6.46 3.75
N SER A 125 3.89 5.78 4.80
CA SER A 125 5.17 5.07 4.76
C SER A 125 5.06 3.78 3.96
N LEU A 126 6.06 3.48 3.14
CA LEU A 126 6.25 2.20 2.47
C LEU A 126 7.66 1.66 2.71
N GLU A 127 7.83 0.36 2.47
CA GLU A 127 9.15 -0.27 2.55
C GLU A 127 10.13 0.37 1.58
N SER A 128 11.34 0.65 2.07
CA SER A 128 12.42 1.31 1.31
C SER A 128 12.12 2.72 0.82
N GLN A 129 11.00 3.31 1.19
CA GLN A 129 10.65 4.68 0.81
C GLN A 129 11.72 5.66 1.29
N ASP A 130 12.08 6.60 0.42
CA ASP A 130 13.10 7.61 0.65
C ASP A 130 12.48 9.02 0.78
N MET A 131 13.35 10.02 0.89
CA MET A 131 12.95 11.42 1.06
C MET A 131 12.15 11.95 -0.13
N TYR A 132 12.47 11.53 -1.37
CA TYR A 132 11.75 11.97 -2.56
C TYR A 132 10.28 11.54 -2.53
N TYR A 133 10.01 10.24 -2.35
CA TYR A 133 8.64 9.73 -2.34
C TYR A 133 7.86 10.20 -1.11
N SER A 134 8.54 10.38 0.03
CA SER A 134 7.91 10.99 1.22
C SER A 134 7.46 12.42 0.93
N LEU A 135 8.31 13.24 0.31
CA LEU A 135 7.96 14.61 -0.08
C LEU A 135 6.79 14.66 -1.08
N GLN A 136 6.79 13.80 -2.11
CA GLN A 136 5.69 13.75 -3.09
C GLN A 136 4.35 13.39 -2.41
N GLY A 137 4.35 12.42 -1.50
CA GLY A 137 3.16 12.06 -0.74
C GLY A 137 2.65 13.21 0.13
N ILE A 138 3.55 13.88 0.85
CA ILE A 138 3.22 15.05 1.68
C ILE A 138 2.62 16.17 0.83
N LYS A 139 3.27 16.54 -0.29
CA LYS A 139 2.76 17.57 -1.20
C LYS A 139 1.33 17.26 -1.64
N LYS A 140 1.09 16.03 -2.10
CA LYS A 140 -0.24 15.61 -2.56
C LYS A 140 -1.31 15.76 -1.48
N VAL A 141 -0.99 15.48 -0.23
CA VAL A 141 -1.92 15.69 0.90
C VAL A 141 -2.11 17.16 1.18
N CYS A 142 -1.02 17.94 1.25
CA CYS A 142 -1.10 19.38 1.53
C CYS A 142 -1.82 20.17 0.44
N ASP A 143 -1.73 19.74 -0.82
CA ASP A 143 -2.48 20.34 -1.94
C ASP A 143 -4.01 20.15 -1.80
N LYS A 144 -4.44 19.12 -1.07
CA LYS A 144 -5.84 18.75 -0.88
C LYS A 144 -6.41 19.14 0.47
N SER A 145 -5.58 19.38 1.46
CA SER A 145 -6.00 19.68 2.83
C SER A 145 -5.12 20.74 3.48
N ASN A 146 -5.74 21.78 3.98
CA ASN A 146 -5.10 22.83 4.79
C ASN A 146 -5.16 22.55 6.30
N LYS A 147 -5.62 21.37 6.69
CA LYS A 147 -5.80 20.98 8.09
C LYS A 147 -4.56 20.35 8.71
N ILE A 148 -3.56 20.02 7.90
CA ILE A 148 -2.34 19.36 8.38
C ILE A 148 -1.59 20.28 9.36
N ARG A 149 -1.23 19.71 10.50
CA ARG A 149 -0.50 20.39 11.59
C ARG A 149 0.86 19.77 11.85
N ASN A 150 0.99 18.45 11.64
CA ASN A 150 2.21 17.74 11.96
C ASN A 150 2.58 16.77 10.83
N ILE A 151 3.87 16.70 10.52
CA ILE A 151 4.50 15.72 9.64
C ILE A 151 5.54 14.98 10.46
N ILE A 152 5.42 13.65 10.51
CA ILE A 152 6.28 12.75 11.27
C ILE A 152 7.01 11.84 10.29
N ILE A 153 8.33 11.97 10.19
CA ILE A 153 9.19 11.14 9.33
C ILE A 153 9.88 10.08 10.17
N CYS A 154 9.50 8.83 9.97
CA CYS A 154 10.10 7.68 10.66
C CYS A 154 11.20 7.06 9.80
N CYS A 155 12.43 7.06 10.30
CA CYS A 155 13.59 6.67 9.49
C CYS A 155 14.75 6.13 10.34
N GLY A 156 15.80 5.66 9.68
CA GLY A 156 17.09 5.39 10.29
C GLY A 156 18.11 6.46 9.89
N TYR A 157 19.26 6.53 10.55
CA TYR A 157 20.30 7.54 10.27
C TYR A 157 20.80 7.56 8.83
N TYR A 158 20.69 6.44 8.10
CA TYR A 158 21.11 6.33 6.69
C TYR A 158 20.10 6.95 5.69
N TYR A 159 18.98 7.50 6.16
CA TYR A 159 17.84 7.92 5.34
C TYR A 159 18.24 8.91 4.23
N PHE A 160 19.07 9.89 4.53
CA PHE A 160 19.55 10.85 3.54
C PHE A 160 20.46 10.26 2.45
N PHE A 161 20.94 9.03 2.62
CA PHE A 161 21.73 8.31 1.62
C PHE A 161 20.90 7.27 0.85
N SER A 162 19.60 7.17 1.13
CA SER A 162 18.71 6.21 0.51
C SER A 162 18.07 6.79 -0.75
N ASP A 163 18.00 5.99 -1.79
CA ASP A 163 17.31 6.28 -3.03
C ASP A 163 16.69 4.97 -3.54
N MET A 164 15.39 4.85 -3.38
CA MET A 164 14.61 3.69 -3.75
C MET A 164 14.64 3.47 -5.27
N SER A 165 14.67 4.56 -6.05
CA SER A 165 14.62 4.52 -7.49
C SER A 165 15.91 3.99 -8.14
N LYS A 166 17.03 4.01 -7.42
CA LYS A 166 18.31 3.39 -7.83
C LYS A 166 18.44 1.94 -7.42
N GLY A 167 17.46 1.41 -6.67
CA GLY A 167 17.44 0.03 -6.22
C GLY A 167 17.11 -0.93 -7.37
N LYS A 168 17.83 -2.08 -7.42
CA LYS A 168 17.55 -3.17 -8.36
C LYS A 168 16.62 -4.23 -7.76
N ASN A 169 16.09 -4.00 -6.56
CA ASN A 169 15.18 -4.91 -5.89
C ASN A 169 13.81 -4.87 -6.56
N PHE A 170 13.26 -6.03 -6.85
CA PHE A 170 11.94 -6.18 -7.47
C PHE A 170 10.85 -5.41 -6.71
N ASN A 171 10.84 -5.49 -5.37
CA ASN A 171 9.84 -4.78 -4.57
C ASN A 171 9.92 -3.26 -4.72
N ASN A 172 11.12 -2.69 -4.81
CA ASN A 172 11.29 -1.26 -5.06
C ASN A 172 10.74 -0.86 -6.43
N ILE A 173 11.08 -1.62 -7.48
CA ILE A 173 10.62 -1.36 -8.84
C ILE A 173 9.10 -1.53 -8.92
N LYS A 174 8.54 -2.55 -8.27
CA LYS A 174 7.10 -2.78 -8.16
C LYS A 174 6.40 -1.60 -7.48
N ASN A 175 6.90 -1.13 -6.34
CA ASN A 175 6.30 0.00 -5.64
C ASN A 175 6.36 1.29 -6.47
N ILE A 176 7.46 1.52 -7.18
CA ILE A 176 7.57 2.67 -8.09
C ILE A 176 6.54 2.57 -9.21
N SER A 177 6.45 1.44 -9.88
CA SER A 177 5.56 1.24 -11.03
C SER A 177 4.08 1.19 -10.64
N ASN A 178 3.74 0.44 -9.58
CA ASN A 178 2.35 0.17 -9.23
C ASN A 178 1.74 1.20 -8.27
N VAL A 179 2.56 1.79 -7.40
CA VAL A 179 2.07 2.74 -6.39
C VAL A 179 2.34 4.16 -6.85
N TYR A 180 3.62 4.54 -6.90
CA TYR A 180 3.98 5.95 -7.07
C TYR A 180 3.66 6.47 -8.46
N MET A 181 3.95 5.70 -9.51
CA MET A 181 3.60 6.13 -10.88
C MET A 181 2.09 6.28 -11.06
N THR A 182 1.30 5.36 -10.51
CA THR A 182 -0.16 5.45 -10.59
C THR A 182 -0.71 6.67 -9.86
N LEU A 183 -0.06 7.09 -8.77
CA LEU A 183 -0.49 8.22 -7.95
C LEU A 183 0.09 9.56 -8.37
N PHE A 184 1.30 9.60 -8.90
CA PHE A 184 2.06 10.83 -9.19
C PHE A 184 2.43 10.99 -10.67
N GLY A 185 2.16 10.00 -11.52
CA GLY A 185 2.52 10.04 -12.93
C GLY A 185 4.00 9.75 -13.19
N ASN A 186 4.47 10.12 -14.38
CA ASN A 186 5.80 9.74 -14.87
C ASN A 186 6.97 10.29 -14.01
N GLU A 187 6.77 11.40 -13.31
CA GLU A 187 7.79 11.96 -12.41
C GLU A 187 8.16 10.98 -11.29
N ALA A 188 7.24 10.08 -10.93
CA ALA A 188 7.47 9.07 -9.90
C ALA A 188 8.58 8.07 -10.26
N TYR A 189 9.01 7.97 -11.51
CA TYR A 189 10.17 7.13 -11.85
C TYR A 189 11.47 7.68 -11.28
N HIS A 190 11.59 8.98 -11.11
CA HIS A 190 12.76 9.67 -10.58
C HIS A 190 14.05 9.18 -11.28
N ASN A 191 14.87 8.35 -10.62
CA ASN A 191 16.07 7.73 -11.18
C ASN A 191 15.87 6.25 -11.58
N CYS A 192 14.65 5.74 -11.60
CA CYS A 192 14.38 4.35 -11.93
C CYS A 192 14.45 4.12 -13.45
N LEU A 193 15.31 3.19 -13.86
CA LEU A 193 15.51 2.85 -15.29
C LEU A 193 14.68 1.64 -15.74
N THR A 194 14.05 0.94 -14.79
CA THR A 194 13.29 -0.28 -15.07
C THR A 194 11.84 -0.07 -14.70
N VAL A 195 10.95 -0.32 -15.64
CA VAL A 195 9.51 -0.26 -15.45
C VAL A 195 8.96 -1.67 -15.48
N ILE A 196 8.10 -2.00 -14.52
CA ILE A 196 7.29 -3.21 -14.58
C ILE A 196 5.94 -2.78 -15.17
N GLU A 197 5.47 -3.48 -16.18
CA GLU A 197 4.11 -3.32 -16.64
C GLU A 197 3.15 -3.56 -15.48
N GLN A 198 2.21 -2.64 -15.31
CA GLN A 198 1.16 -2.80 -14.30
C GLN A 198 0.38 -4.05 -14.65
N ASN A 199 0.15 -4.92 -13.69
CA ASN A 199 -0.79 -6.01 -13.86
C ASN A 199 -2.14 -5.40 -14.23
N ASN A 200 -2.55 -5.64 -15.48
CA ASN A 200 -3.82 -5.18 -15.98
C ASN A 200 -4.93 -5.59 -15.02
N ILE A 201 -5.81 -4.65 -14.78
CA ILE A 201 -7.06 -4.88 -14.05
C ILE A 201 -7.70 -6.14 -14.63
N LEU A 202 -8.11 -7.04 -13.75
CA LEU A 202 -8.89 -8.20 -14.14
C LEU A 202 -10.09 -7.72 -14.99
N ASP A 203 -10.06 -7.98 -16.27
CA ASP A 203 -11.22 -7.68 -17.11
C ASP A 203 -12.17 -8.88 -17.09
N ASN A 204 -13.34 -8.68 -16.53
CA ASN A 204 -14.41 -9.66 -16.54
C ASN A 204 -15.54 -9.16 -17.47
N PRO A 205 -16.07 -9.99 -18.37
CA PRO A 205 -17.12 -9.55 -19.28
C PRO A 205 -18.42 -9.13 -18.56
N ILE A 206 -18.69 -9.67 -17.39
CA ILE A 206 -19.93 -9.52 -16.63
C ILE A 206 -19.78 -8.50 -15.50
N PHE A 207 -18.70 -8.61 -14.71
CA PHE A 207 -18.53 -7.84 -13.48
C PHE A 207 -17.73 -6.55 -13.70
N ASP A 208 -18.12 -5.51 -12.98
CA ASP A 208 -17.30 -4.30 -12.79
C ASP A 208 -16.26 -4.57 -11.71
N VAL A 209 -15.15 -5.18 -12.11
CA VAL A 209 -14.08 -5.60 -11.20
C VAL A 209 -13.53 -4.42 -10.40
N ASN A 210 -13.48 -3.22 -10.98
CA ASN A 210 -13.00 -2.03 -10.27
C ASN A 210 -13.88 -1.71 -9.05
N LYS A 211 -15.21 -1.77 -9.19
CA LYS A 211 -16.11 -1.55 -8.05
C LYS A 211 -15.94 -2.61 -6.97
N ILE A 212 -15.79 -3.87 -7.36
CA ILE A 212 -15.61 -4.97 -6.41
C ILE A 212 -14.29 -4.81 -5.68
N VAL A 213 -13.21 -4.51 -6.41
CA VAL A 213 -11.88 -4.30 -5.84
C VAL A 213 -11.87 -3.09 -4.90
N ASP A 214 -12.51 -1.98 -5.27
CA ASP A 214 -12.61 -0.80 -4.41
C ASP A 214 -13.37 -1.12 -3.11
N THR A 215 -14.48 -1.84 -3.20
CA THR A 215 -15.26 -2.28 -2.03
C THR A 215 -14.46 -3.22 -1.15
N TYR A 216 -13.77 -4.20 -1.72
CA TYR A 216 -12.95 -5.16 -0.99
C TYR A 216 -11.75 -4.48 -0.33
N SER A 217 -11.05 -3.60 -1.03
CA SER A 217 -9.89 -2.88 -0.50
C SER A 217 -10.27 -1.92 0.63
N ASP A 218 -11.42 -1.24 0.51
CA ASP A 218 -11.96 -0.40 1.58
C ASP A 218 -12.29 -1.24 2.83
N TYR A 219 -12.90 -2.42 2.64
CA TYR A 219 -13.22 -3.34 3.73
C TYR A 219 -11.96 -3.86 4.43
N GLU A 220 -10.95 -4.32 3.69
CA GLU A 220 -9.69 -4.81 4.25
C GLU A 220 -8.91 -3.69 4.97
N TYR A 221 -8.95 -2.47 4.46
CA TYR A 221 -8.37 -1.31 5.13
C TYR A 221 -9.08 -1.02 6.46
N ASP A 222 -10.42 -1.02 6.47
CA ASP A 222 -11.23 -0.72 7.66
C ASP A 222 -11.12 -1.82 8.73
N ARG A 223 -10.94 -3.07 8.33
CA ARG A 223 -10.62 -4.19 9.25
C ARG A 223 -9.26 -4.03 9.92
N GLY A 224 -8.44 -3.10 9.46
CA GLY A 224 -7.09 -2.91 9.95
C GLY A 224 -6.20 -4.08 9.55
N TYR A 225 -5.91 -4.18 8.26
CA TYR A 225 -4.95 -5.13 7.71
C TYR A 225 -3.60 -5.12 8.45
N TYR A 226 -3.32 -4.05 9.18
CA TYR A 226 -2.24 -3.91 10.16
C TYR A 226 -2.68 -4.16 11.60
N ASN A 227 -3.68 -5.01 11.83
CA ASN A 227 -3.95 -5.45 13.18
C ASN A 227 -2.75 -6.24 13.73
N LYS A 228 -2.77 -6.50 15.04
CA LYS A 228 -1.67 -7.21 15.72
C LYS A 228 -1.31 -8.55 15.08
N ASP A 229 -2.29 -9.25 14.54
CA ASP A 229 -2.11 -10.58 13.93
C ASP A 229 -1.48 -10.48 12.54
N ASP A 230 -1.81 -9.46 11.77
CA ASP A 230 -1.17 -9.20 10.47
C ASP A 230 0.26 -8.71 10.64
N ARG A 231 0.54 -7.90 11.66
CA ARG A 231 1.92 -7.54 12.03
C ARG A 231 2.74 -8.78 12.41
N LEU A 232 2.15 -9.73 13.14
CA LEU A 232 2.78 -11.01 13.45
C LEU A 232 2.96 -11.88 12.21
N ARG A 233 2.01 -11.87 11.28
CA ARG A 233 2.08 -12.56 9.99
C ARG A 233 3.15 -11.97 9.10
N ILE A 234 3.23 -10.65 9.00
CA ILE A 234 4.31 -9.93 8.29
C ILE A 234 5.65 -10.25 8.95
N LYS A 235 5.75 -10.22 10.26
CA LYS A 235 6.97 -10.64 10.97
C LYS A 235 7.37 -12.07 10.65
N LYS A 236 6.43 -13.01 10.60
CA LYS A 236 6.70 -14.41 10.20
C LYS A 236 7.09 -14.52 8.72
N ALA A 237 6.45 -13.77 7.83
CA ALA A 237 6.73 -13.79 6.39
C ALA A 237 8.06 -13.11 6.06
N VAL A 238 8.37 -11.98 6.70
CA VAL A 238 9.60 -11.21 6.44
C VAL A 238 10.82 -11.85 7.08
N TYR A 239 10.67 -12.44 8.27
CA TYR A 239 11.83 -12.96 9.02
C TYR A 239 11.81 -14.47 9.22
N GLY A 240 10.69 -15.15 8.96
CA GLY A 240 10.56 -16.61 9.11
C GLY A 240 10.88 -17.16 10.50
N VAL A 241 11.06 -16.29 11.50
CA VAL A 241 11.79 -16.59 12.71
C VAL A 241 11.08 -16.02 13.93
N ASN A 242 10.98 -16.84 14.93
CA ASN A 242 10.64 -16.37 16.27
C ASN A 242 11.90 -15.74 16.88
N TRP A 243 11.96 -14.40 16.93
CA TRP A 243 13.10 -13.66 17.48
C TRP A 243 13.53 -14.16 18.88
N LEU A 244 12.59 -14.52 19.72
CA LEU A 244 12.86 -15.02 21.07
C LEU A 244 13.55 -16.40 21.07
N LYS A 245 13.39 -17.19 20.01
CA LYS A 245 14.01 -18.52 19.84
C LYS A 245 15.28 -18.49 18.98
N THR A 246 15.67 -17.31 18.50
CA THR A 246 16.87 -17.15 17.67
C THR A 246 18.10 -17.08 18.56
N SER A 247 19.18 -17.77 18.16
CA SER A 247 20.46 -17.72 18.85
C SER A 247 21.06 -16.29 18.79
N ASP A 248 21.85 -15.92 19.78
CA ASP A 248 22.56 -14.64 19.79
C ASP A 248 23.51 -14.51 18.60
N SER A 249 24.13 -15.60 18.18
CA SER A 249 24.98 -15.66 16.98
C SER A 249 24.21 -15.33 15.70
N ASP A 250 22.99 -15.86 15.56
CA ASP A 250 22.15 -15.56 14.37
C ASP A 250 21.66 -14.11 14.41
N ARG A 251 21.28 -13.60 15.58
CA ARG A 251 20.89 -12.19 15.76
C ARG A 251 22.05 -11.26 15.40
N ASP A 252 23.27 -11.55 15.88
CA ASP A 252 24.46 -10.76 15.58
C ASP A 252 24.77 -10.80 14.07
N ASN A 253 24.72 -12.00 13.45
CA ASN A 253 24.93 -12.16 12.02
C ASN A 253 23.91 -11.39 11.17
N TRP A 254 22.62 -11.38 11.56
CA TRP A 254 21.60 -10.62 10.84
C TRP A 254 21.77 -9.11 11.02
N GLY A 255 22.02 -8.68 12.25
CA GLY A 255 22.33 -7.27 12.53
C GLY A 255 23.50 -6.77 11.70
N ARG A 256 24.59 -7.54 11.69
CA ARG A 256 25.79 -7.25 10.88
C ARG A 256 25.47 -7.17 9.40
N LYS A 257 24.81 -8.19 8.81
CA LYS A 257 24.44 -8.19 7.39
C LYS A 257 23.55 -7.01 7.02
N ARG A 258 22.63 -6.63 7.90
CA ARG A 258 21.76 -5.48 7.66
C ARG A 258 22.52 -4.16 7.71
N ALA A 259 23.40 -3.98 8.70
CA ALA A 259 24.27 -2.82 8.80
C ALA A 259 25.20 -2.70 7.58
N GLU A 260 25.82 -3.77 7.16
CA GLU A 260 26.69 -3.81 5.96
C GLU A 260 25.93 -3.38 4.68
N LEU A 261 24.65 -3.75 4.55
CA LEU A 261 23.83 -3.28 3.42
C LEU A 261 23.62 -1.78 3.44
N HIS A 262 23.39 -1.19 4.62
CA HIS A 262 23.24 0.26 4.76
C HIS A 262 24.58 0.97 4.60
N ASN A 263 25.67 0.43 5.16
CA ASN A 263 27.02 1.01 5.08
C ASN A 263 27.50 1.21 3.65
N LYS A 264 27.08 0.36 2.70
CA LYS A 264 27.35 0.54 1.27
C LYS A 264 26.88 1.88 0.71
N ASN A 265 25.92 2.52 1.40
CA ASN A 265 25.32 3.77 0.94
C ASN A 265 26.10 5.01 1.40
N ILE A 266 27.01 4.91 2.37
CA ILE A 266 27.70 6.06 2.97
C ILE A 266 28.43 6.94 1.95
N ASN A 267 28.90 6.35 0.87
CA ASN A 267 29.62 7.04 -0.21
C ASN A 267 28.70 7.62 -1.30
N ARG A 268 27.39 7.51 -1.18
CA ARG A 268 26.43 8.02 -2.16
C ARG A 268 26.26 9.55 -2.04
N ARG A 269 27.32 10.30 -2.25
CA ARG A 269 27.34 11.77 -2.09
C ARG A 269 26.34 12.50 -3.01
N LYS A 270 26.07 11.98 -4.22
CA LYS A 270 25.07 12.56 -5.12
C LYS A 270 23.66 12.38 -4.53
N THR A 271 23.30 11.17 -4.09
CA THR A 271 22.02 10.89 -3.44
C THR A 271 21.83 11.74 -2.18
N TYR A 272 22.86 11.87 -1.35
CA TYR A 272 22.81 12.77 -0.18
C TYR A 272 22.46 14.22 -0.56
N LYS A 273 23.13 14.78 -1.59
CA LYS A 273 22.85 16.14 -2.05
C LYS A 273 21.42 16.29 -2.58
N GLU A 274 20.93 15.31 -3.33
CA GLU A 274 19.56 15.27 -3.83
C GLU A 274 18.57 15.28 -2.65
N ASN A 275 18.73 14.36 -1.69
CA ASN A 275 17.87 14.27 -0.51
C ASN A 275 17.94 15.50 0.40
N LEU A 276 19.11 16.14 0.52
CA LEU A 276 19.23 17.41 1.23
C LEU A 276 18.37 18.51 0.58
N ASN A 277 18.32 18.56 -0.76
CA ASN A 277 17.46 19.52 -1.45
C ASN A 277 15.97 19.22 -1.22
N TYR A 278 15.55 17.97 -1.28
CA TYR A 278 14.16 17.57 -0.94
C TYR A 278 13.81 17.88 0.50
N PHE A 279 14.76 17.69 1.42
CA PHE A 279 14.56 18.06 2.81
C PHE A 279 14.40 19.59 3.00
N LYS A 280 15.21 20.40 2.32
CA LYS A 280 15.06 21.88 2.33
C LYS A 280 13.70 22.29 1.78
N GLU A 281 13.25 21.65 0.71
CA GLU A 281 11.93 21.89 0.12
C GLU A 281 10.80 21.54 1.09
N LEU A 282 10.90 20.38 1.76
CA LEU A 282 9.96 19.98 2.79
C LEU A 282 9.91 20.97 3.95
N ALA A 283 11.07 21.39 4.45
CA ALA A 283 11.13 22.36 5.54
C ALA A 283 10.52 23.72 5.14
N ALA A 284 10.75 24.17 3.90
CA ALA A 284 10.11 25.36 3.38
C ALA A 284 8.59 25.22 3.27
N LEU A 285 8.10 24.07 2.81
CA LEU A 285 6.68 23.76 2.76
C LEU A 285 6.05 23.76 4.17
N CYS A 286 6.69 23.12 5.14
CA CYS A 286 6.24 23.13 6.52
C CYS A 286 6.16 24.54 7.10
N LYS A 287 7.20 25.33 6.91
CA LYS A 287 7.27 26.71 7.39
C LYS A 287 6.18 27.60 6.77
N SER A 288 5.95 27.49 5.46
CA SER A 288 4.96 28.33 4.76
C SER A 288 3.51 27.98 5.15
N ASN A 289 3.26 26.75 5.60
CA ASN A 289 1.93 26.27 5.99
C ASN A 289 1.75 26.16 7.52
N ASN A 290 2.72 26.60 8.31
CA ASN A 290 2.71 26.49 9.77
C ASN A 290 2.52 25.04 10.25
N ILE A 291 3.26 24.12 9.67
CA ILE A 291 3.24 22.68 9.96
C ILE A 291 4.50 22.33 10.76
N ASN A 292 4.33 21.60 11.86
CA ASN A 292 5.43 21.07 12.64
C ASN A 292 6.08 19.89 11.91
N LEU A 293 7.41 19.87 11.81
CA LEU A 293 8.16 18.77 11.24
C LEU A 293 8.92 18.02 12.33
N MET A 294 8.66 16.71 12.42
CA MET A 294 9.29 15.81 13.38
C MET A 294 10.00 14.67 12.66
N PHE A 295 11.20 14.36 13.09
CA PHE A 295 11.89 13.11 12.74
C PHE A 295 11.82 12.15 13.93
N VAL A 296 11.56 10.88 13.64
CA VAL A 296 11.60 9.79 14.59
C VAL A 296 12.62 8.77 14.08
N VAL A 297 13.70 8.61 14.82
CA VAL A 297 14.65 7.51 14.61
C VAL A 297 14.21 6.38 15.50
N THR A 298 13.78 5.27 14.90
CA THR A 298 13.21 4.13 15.64
C THR A 298 14.28 3.32 16.35
N PRO A 299 13.91 2.55 17.39
CA PRO A 299 14.84 1.68 18.10
C PRO A 299 15.55 0.70 17.17
N ALA A 300 16.81 0.47 17.40
CA ALA A 300 17.60 -0.49 16.66
C ALA A 300 18.18 -1.57 17.59
N THR A 301 18.27 -2.81 17.11
CA THR A 301 18.87 -3.88 17.88
C THR A 301 20.37 -3.63 18.12
N GLU A 302 20.88 -4.05 19.26
CA GLU A 302 22.31 -3.93 19.58
C GLU A 302 23.20 -4.53 18.49
N SER A 303 22.82 -5.70 17.97
CA SER A 303 23.52 -6.38 16.90
C SER A 303 23.57 -5.58 15.59
N TYR A 304 22.61 -4.69 15.33
CA TYR A 304 22.65 -3.78 14.20
C TYR A 304 23.47 -2.53 14.51
N ARG A 305 23.27 -1.92 15.67
CA ARG A 305 23.97 -0.68 16.12
C ARG A 305 25.48 -0.85 16.13
N LYS A 306 25.96 -2.00 16.59
CA LYS A 306 27.38 -2.36 16.68
C LYS A 306 28.13 -2.26 15.34
N TYR A 307 27.44 -2.53 14.23
CA TYR A 307 28.07 -2.60 12.90
C TYR A 307 27.69 -1.45 11.97
N LEU A 308 26.75 -0.58 12.36
CA LEU A 308 26.39 0.58 11.56
C LEU A 308 27.50 1.61 11.61
N GLU A 309 27.90 2.16 10.46
CA GLU A 309 28.90 3.21 10.38
C GLU A 309 28.48 4.46 11.19
N PRO A 310 29.28 4.89 12.17
CA PRO A 310 28.95 6.04 13.05
C PRO A 310 28.77 7.36 12.28
N GLU A 311 29.39 7.47 11.10
CA GLU A 311 29.26 8.65 10.23
C GLU A 311 27.80 8.93 9.84
N PHE A 312 26.95 7.91 9.73
CA PHE A 312 25.53 8.11 9.44
C PHE A 312 24.84 8.95 10.53
N LYS A 313 25.07 8.63 11.78
CA LYS A 313 24.53 9.39 12.92
C LYS A 313 24.99 10.84 12.85
N LYS A 314 26.28 11.05 12.71
CA LYS A 314 26.88 12.38 12.60
C LYS A 314 26.25 13.18 11.46
N VAL A 315 26.26 12.64 10.23
CA VAL A 315 25.72 13.33 9.05
C VAL A 315 24.21 13.59 9.19
N PHE A 316 23.48 12.69 9.82
CA PHE A 316 22.05 12.87 10.07
C PHE A 316 21.79 14.11 10.94
N TYR A 317 22.48 14.23 12.08
CA TYR A 317 22.36 15.38 12.98
C TYR A 317 22.85 16.67 12.31
N ASP A 318 24.00 16.63 11.63
CA ASP A 318 24.52 17.78 10.88
C ASP A 318 23.50 18.25 9.83
N THR A 319 22.83 17.33 9.16
CA THR A 319 21.80 17.63 8.14
C THR A 319 20.59 18.31 8.75
N LEU A 320 20.07 17.83 9.88
CA LEU A 320 18.95 18.48 10.56
C LEU A 320 19.32 19.91 11.00
N ASN A 321 20.56 20.14 11.44
CA ASN A 321 21.04 21.44 11.90
C ASN A 321 21.28 22.46 10.75
N ILE A 322 21.38 22.01 9.49
CA ILE A 322 21.54 22.93 8.34
C ILE A 322 20.30 23.81 8.14
N ILE A 323 19.14 23.33 8.57
CA ILE A 323 17.86 24.00 8.36
C ILE A 323 17.54 24.87 9.58
N ASN A 324 17.53 26.19 9.39
CA ASN A 324 17.15 27.19 10.41
C ASN A 324 15.63 27.16 10.72
N SER A 325 15.00 25.99 10.77
CA SER A 325 13.62 25.84 11.18
C SER A 325 13.54 24.92 12.39
N GLU A 326 12.52 25.12 13.21
CA GLU A 326 12.30 24.29 14.39
C GLU A 326 11.90 22.87 13.92
N ILE A 327 12.87 21.95 13.99
CA ILE A 327 12.67 20.53 13.66
C ILE A 327 12.74 19.77 14.96
N HIS A 328 11.68 19.03 15.25
CA HIS A 328 11.66 18.15 16.41
C HIS A 328 12.31 16.81 16.06
N LEU A 329 13.16 16.32 16.95
CA LEU A 329 13.79 15.00 16.82
C LEU A 329 13.46 14.14 18.03
N LEU A 330 12.86 12.98 17.79
CA LEU A 330 12.75 11.88 18.76
C LEU A 330 13.72 10.79 18.31
N ASP A 331 14.83 10.68 19.01
CA ASP A 331 15.86 9.67 18.73
C ASP A 331 15.75 8.53 19.74
N LEU A 332 15.27 7.39 19.25
CA LEU A 332 15.10 6.17 20.06
C LEU A 332 16.11 5.06 19.67
N PHE A 333 17.13 5.42 18.86
CA PHE A 333 18.04 4.44 18.26
C PHE A 333 18.73 3.55 19.27
N ASP A 334 19.09 4.10 20.41
CA ASP A 334 19.84 3.42 21.46
C ASP A 334 18.95 2.82 22.57
N ASN A 335 17.63 2.95 22.46
CA ASN A 335 16.64 2.44 23.41
C ASN A 335 16.26 0.97 23.16
#